data_849cd7acc546a6e78e64b17ac865b4b5
#
_entry.id   849cd7acc546a6e78e64b17ac865b4b5
#
_cell.length_a   1.000
_cell.length_b   1.000
_cell.length_c   1.000
_cell.angle_alpha   90.00
_cell.angle_beta   90.00
_cell.angle_gamma   90.00
#
_symmetry.space_group_name_H-M   'P 1'
#
loop_
_entity.id
_entity.type
_entity.pdbx_description
1 polymer ?
#
loop_
_entity_poly.entity_id
_entity_poly.type
_entity_poly.pdbx_seq_one_letter_code
_entity_poly.pdbx_strand_id
1 'polypeptide(L)'
;MPFGRPVSLAKRGVFKVIVTSSVLLFSGVSLAADDWQLDKDENDIQLYTKESHTGPLKQVKVVTRVQSSLSSLVAFLSDQSGFPAWMDKVSKVEKLKDINEQETLTYTVIDSPWPERDRDSVWYSKWDQDPDTLVVTKKVLSEPQYVSEDERMIRSPSLEAEWVLTPKEEGMVEVAYVSDFDPGGNVQGWLLDMFTYEMPFNTMQNLKQSELGKNEGATFAFIKEPTAKRVVTQ
;
A
#
# COMPACT_ATOMS: atom_id res chain seq x y z
N MET A 1 -81.32 -60.07 31.37
CA MET A 1 -80.64 -59.58 32.61
C MET A 1 -79.15 -59.77 32.40
N PRO A 2 -78.21 -58.91 32.76
CA PRO A 2 -78.22 -57.46 33.08
C PRO A 2 -77.18 -56.66 32.31
N PHE A 3 -77.45 -55.42 32.19
CA PHE A 3 -76.63 -54.20 32.25
C PHE A 3 -75.18 -54.23 31.83
N GLY A 4 -74.89 -53.60 30.70
CA GLY A 4 -73.58 -53.01 30.33
C GLY A 4 -73.60 -51.47 30.40
N ARG A 5 -72.77 -50.91 31.25
CA ARG A 5 -72.57 -49.42 31.38
C ARG A 5 -71.78 -48.85 30.21
N PRO A 6 -72.06 -47.64 29.78
CA PRO A 6 -71.26 -47.00 28.74
C PRO A 6 -69.95 -46.41 29.29
N VAL A 7 -68.88 -46.63 28.55
CA VAL A 7 -67.56 -46.08 28.79
C VAL A 7 -67.50 -44.63 28.26
N SER A 8 -67.13 -43.69 29.15
CA SER A 8 -66.92 -42.29 28.89
C SER A 8 -65.69 -42.08 28.01
N LEU A 9 -65.84 -41.39 26.83
CA LEU A 9 -64.75 -40.93 26.02
C LEU A 9 -64.13 -39.64 26.61
N ALA A 10 -62.90 -39.78 27.09
CA ALA A 10 -62.11 -38.65 27.53
C ALA A 10 -61.65 -37.78 26.28
N LYS A 11 -62.04 -36.51 26.30
CA LYS A 11 -61.56 -35.49 25.31
C LYS A 11 -60.07 -35.31 25.47
N ARG A 12 -59.30 -35.66 24.44
CA ARG A 12 -57.87 -35.29 24.30
C ARG A 12 -57.79 -33.79 23.91
N GLY A 13 -57.31 -32.97 24.87
CA GLY A 13 -56.95 -31.58 24.62
C GLY A 13 -55.75 -31.54 23.75
N VAL A 14 -55.88 -30.85 22.58
CA VAL A 14 -54.78 -30.51 21.68
C VAL A 14 -54.06 -29.29 22.22
N PHE A 15 -52.88 -29.50 22.80
CA PHE A 15 -51.97 -28.41 23.14
C PHE A 15 -51.35 -27.90 21.85
N LYS A 16 -51.73 -26.68 21.40
CA LYS A 16 -51.03 -25.95 20.39
C LYS A 16 -49.76 -25.33 20.98
N VAL A 17 -48.61 -25.92 20.67
CA VAL A 17 -47.31 -25.32 20.96
C VAL A 17 -47.10 -24.23 19.92
N ILE A 18 -47.19 -22.98 20.34
CA ILE A 18 -46.80 -21.81 19.53
C ILE A 18 -45.26 -21.70 19.65
N VAL A 19 -44.54 -22.16 18.61
CA VAL A 19 -43.12 -21.92 18.47
C VAL A 19 -42.95 -20.50 17.91
N THR A 20 -42.64 -19.55 18.79
CA THR A 20 -42.21 -18.19 18.39
C THR A 20 -40.78 -18.29 17.90
N SER A 21 -40.60 -18.36 16.58
CA SER A 21 -39.30 -18.19 15.93
C SER A 21 -38.86 -16.73 16.09
N SER A 22 -37.99 -16.50 17.07
CA SER A 22 -37.24 -15.25 17.16
C SER A 22 -36.21 -15.19 16.03
N VAL A 23 -36.53 -14.47 14.96
CA VAL A 23 -35.55 -14.09 13.92
C VAL A 23 -34.60 -13.06 14.52
N LEU A 24 -33.42 -13.50 14.96
CA LEU A 24 -32.31 -12.63 15.28
C LEU A 24 -31.82 -12.02 13.97
N LEU A 25 -32.24 -10.76 13.69
CA LEU A 25 -31.61 -9.93 12.68
C LEU A 25 -30.18 -9.63 13.13
N PHE A 26 -29.23 -10.43 12.65
CA PHE A 26 -27.82 -10.05 12.65
C PHE A 26 -27.70 -8.87 11.70
N SER A 27 -27.72 -7.65 12.25
CA SER A 27 -27.21 -6.47 11.55
C SER A 27 -25.71 -6.71 11.36
N GLY A 28 -25.35 -7.28 10.22
CA GLY A 28 -23.96 -7.38 9.79
C GLY A 28 -23.41 -5.96 9.71
N VAL A 29 -22.51 -5.60 10.63
CA VAL A 29 -21.61 -4.48 10.43
C VAL A 29 -20.79 -4.89 9.20
N SER A 30 -21.16 -4.36 8.04
CA SER A 30 -20.33 -4.41 6.85
C SER A 30 -19.09 -3.58 7.18
N LEU A 31 -18.03 -4.25 7.64
CA LEU A 31 -16.68 -3.71 7.51
C LEU A 31 -16.56 -3.42 6.03
N ALA A 32 -16.39 -2.16 5.67
CA ALA A 32 -16.09 -1.78 4.29
C ALA A 32 -14.90 -2.67 3.88
N ALA A 33 -15.15 -3.63 3.02
CA ALA A 33 -14.09 -4.42 2.43
C ALA A 33 -13.17 -3.41 1.73
N ASP A 34 -11.90 -3.48 2.04
CA ASP A 34 -10.90 -2.67 1.35
C ASP A 34 -11.03 -3.07 -0.14
N ASP A 35 -11.50 -2.15 -0.99
CA ASP A 35 -11.89 -2.43 -2.39
C ASP A 35 -10.69 -2.77 -3.31
N TRP A 36 -9.56 -3.19 -2.72
CA TRP A 36 -8.37 -3.59 -3.44
C TRP A 36 -8.57 -4.94 -4.14
N GLN A 37 -8.39 -4.94 -5.46
CA GLN A 37 -8.36 -6.14 -6.30
C GLN A 37 -6.92 -6.61 -6.46
N LEU A 38 -6.63 -7.90 -6.20
CA LEU A 38 -5.34 -8.51 -6.51
C LEU A 38 -5.28 -8.78 -8.02
N ASP A 39 -4.35 -8.10 -8.70
CA ASP A 39 -4.15 -8.24 -10.15
C ASP A 39 -2.92 -9.08 -10.51
N LYS A 40 -1.89 -9.08 -9.63
CA LYS A 40 -0.66 -9.84 -9.87
C LYS A 40 -0.07 -10.37 -8.56
N ASP A 41 0.38 -11.64 -8.57
CA ASP A 41 1.09 -12.30 -7.47
C ASP A 41 2.22 -13.14 -8.06
N GLU A 42 3.44 -12.58 -8.09
CA GLU A 42 4.62 -13.20 -8.69
C GLU A 42 5.87 -12.82 -7.89
N ASN A 43 6.80 -13.76 -7.71
CA ASN A 43 8.10 -13.57 -7.05
C ASN A 43 7.99 -13.01 -5.61
N ASP A 44 6.96 -13.41 -4.86
CA ASP A 44 6.57 -12.87 -3.55
C ASP A 44 6.33 -11.34 -3.60
N ILE A 45 5.83 -10.84 -4.70
CA ILE A 45 5.37 -9.47 -4.89
C ILE A 45 3.92 -9.52 -5.30
N GLN A 46 3.06 -8.84 -4.54
CA GLN A 46 1.64 -8.73 -4.79
C GLN A 46 1.31 -7.32 -5.24
N LEU A 47 0.63 -7.20 -6.38
CA LEU A 47 0.12 -5.93 -6.89
C LEU A 47 -1.40 -5.95 -6.85
N TYR A 48 -1.95 -4.90 -6.25
CA TYR A 48 -3.38 -4.67 -6.12
C TYR A 48 -3.73 -3.34 -6.77
N THR A 49 -4.94 -3.25 -7.30
CA THR A 49 -5.51 -1.99 -7.80
C THR A 49 -6.88 -1.71 -7.20
N LYS A 50 -7.26 -0.44 -7.20
CA LYS A 50 -8.65 0.01 -6.99
C LYS A 50 -8.89 1.28 -7.78
N GLU A 51 -10.18 1.70 -7.89
CA GLU A 51 -10.54 2.95 -8.57
C GLU A 51 -9.84 4.15 -7.93
N SER A 52 -9.32 5.05 -8.78
CA SER A 52 -8.71 6.31 -8.37
C SER A 52 -9.76 7.40 -8.20
N HIS A 53 -9.40 8.43 -7.42
CA HIS A 53 -10.16 9.65 -7.23
C HIS A 53 -9.46 10.88 -7.82
N THR A 54 -8.22 10.75 -8.28
CA THR A 54 -7.37 11.89 -8.69
C THR A 54 -7.08 11.95 -10.18
N GLY A 55 -7.11 10.84 -10.91
CA GLY A 55 -6.70 10.81 -12.30
C GLY A 55 -7.25 9.63 -13.11
N PRO A 56 -6.74 9.43 -14.32
CA PRO A 56 -7.21 8.39 -15.23
C PRO A 56 -6.68 6.99 -14.91
N LEU A 57 -5.67 6.88 -14.03
CA LEU A 57 -5.09 5.62 -13.58
C LEU A 57 -5.89 5.05 -12.41
N LYS A 58 -5.74 3.76 -12.15
CA LYS A 58 -6.16 3.18 -10.88
C LYS A 58 -5.16 3.52 -9.78
N GLN A 59 -5.61 3.54 -8.53
CA GLN A 59 -4.70 3.47 -7.40
C GLN A 59 -4.01 2.11 -7.39
N VAL A 60 -2.72 2.10 -7.03
CA VAL A 60 -1.89 0.89 -6.99
C VAL A 60 -1.38 0.68 -5.58
N LYS A 61 -1.36 -0.59 -5.15
CA LYS A 61 -0.67 -1.04 -3.95
C LYS A 61 0.21 -2.24 -4.31
N VAL A 62 1.52 -2.13 -4.07
CA VAL A 62 2.47 -3.22 -4.28
C VAL A 62 3.09 -3.60 -2.94
N VAL A 63 3.10 -4.90 -2.63
CA VAL A 63 3.57 -5.42 -1.35
C VAL A 63 4.60 -6.51 -1.56
N THR A 64 5.68 -6.47 -0.78
CA THR A 64 6.67 -7.56 -0.70
C THR A 64 7.26 -7.64 0.70
N ARG A 65 8.15 -8.62 0.93
CA ARG A 65 8.92 -8.76 2.17
C ARG A 65 10.39 -8.85 1.87
N VAL A 66 11.20 -8.18 2.68
CA VAL A 66 12.66 -8.17 2.57
C VAL A 66 13.30 -8.39 3.93
N GLN A 67 14.49 -8.98 3.93
CA GLN A 67 15.34 -9.08 5.12
C GLN A 67 16.11 -7.77 5.27
N SER A 68 15.75 -6.94 6.26
CA SER A 68 16.39 -5.65 6.50
C SER A 68 16.02 -5.09 7.87
N SER A 69 16.75 -4.09 8.36
CA SER A 69 16.31 -3.21 9.43
C SER A 69 15.43 -2.06 8.88
N LEU A 70 14.62 -1.45 9.73
CA LEU A 70 13.83 -0.26 9.35
C LEU A 70 14.76 0.88 8.92
N SER A 71 15.83 1.14 9.70
CA SER A 71 16.78 2.22 9.39
C SER A 71 17.53 1.98 8.08
N SER A 72 17.89 0.74 7.73
CA SER A 72 18.52 0.42 6.43
C SER A 72 17.58 0.72 5.27
N LEU A 73 16.29 0.38 5.39
CA LEU A 73 15.28 0.70 4.38
C LEU A 73 15.01 2.20 4.28
N VAL A 74 14.94 2.91 5.42
CA VAL A 74 14.80 4.38 5.43
C VAL A 74 16.00 5.02 4.73
N ALA A 75 17.23 4.57 4.99
CA ALA A 75 18.43 5.06 4.32
C ALA A 75 18.36 4.81 2.81
N PHE A 76 18.00 3.59 2.39
CA PHE A 76 17.85 3.22 0.99
C PHE A 76 16.82 4.07 0.26
N LEU A 77 15.62 4.20 0.85
CA LEU A 77 14.52 5.00 0.29
C LEU A 77 14.71 6.52 0.42
N SER A 78 15.75 6.96 1.11
CA SER A 78 16.14 8.38 1.22
C SER A 78 17.30 8.74 0.31
N ASP A 79 18.04 7.76 -0.21
CA ASP A 79 19.13 7.99 -1.19
C ASP A 79 18.54 8.28 -2.59
N GLN A 80 18.15 9.52 -2.79
CA GLN A 80 17.56 9.99 -4.05
C GLN A 80 18.52 9.83 -5.24
N SER A 81 19.82 9.90 -5.02
CA SER A 81 20.82 9.73 -6.07
C SER A 81 20.81 8.31 -6.65
N GLY A 82 20.41 7.34 -5.86
CA GLY A 82 20.27 5.95 -6.26
C GLY A 82 18.97 5.60 -7.00
N PHE A 83 17.95 6.47 -6.98
CA PHE A 83 16.63 6.15 -7.54
C PHE A 83 16.66 5.70 -9.01
N PRO A 84 17.42 6.32 -9.92
CA PRO A 84 17.48 5.87 -11.32
C PRO A 84 18.02 4.44 -11.49
N ALA A 85 18.70 3.90 -10.51
CA ALA A 85 19.25 2.54 -10.57
C ALA A 85 18.22 1.44 -10.23
N TRP A 86 17.15 1.77 -9.49
CA TRP A 86 16.18 0.78 -9.05
C TRP A 86 14.70 1.17 -9.25
N MET A 87 14.35 2.45 -9.26
CA MET A 87 12.99 2.87 -9.62
C MET A 87 12.83 2.77 -11.13
N ASP A 88 11.92 1.89 -11.57
CA ASP A 88 11.70 1.66 -13.00
C ASP A 88 11.24 2.95 -13.70
N LYS A 89 11.77 3.21 -14.90
CA LYS A 89 11.51 4.41 -15.72
C LYS A 89 11.94 5.75 -15.12
N VAL A 90 12.48 5.80 -13.92
CA VAL A 90 13.01 7.05 -13.35
C VAL A 90 14.41 7.30 -13.91
N SER A 91 14.57 8.34 -14.73
CA SER A 91 15.83 8.67 -15.41
C SER A 91 16.60 9.79 -14.72
N LYS A 92 15.91 10.70 -14.06
CA LYS A 92 16.54 11.83 -13.35
C LYS A 92 15.87 12.04 -12.01
N VAL A 93 16.70 12.28 -11.00
CA VAL A 93 16.25 12.75 -9.68
C VAL A 93 17.15 13.89 -9.23
N GLU A 94 16.55 14.93 -8.69
CA GLU A 94 17.24 16.09 -8.16
C GLU A 94 16.63 16.48 -6.82
N LYS A 95 17.44 16.48 -5.77
CA LYS A 95 17.02 16.97 -4.47
C LYS A 95 16.99 18.49 -4.51
N LEU A 96 15.80 19.06 -4.46
CA LEU A 96 15.60 20.51 -4.51
C LEU A 96 15.88 21.15 -3.15
N LYS A 97 15.48 20.47 -2.05
CA LYS A 97 15.63 21.01 -0.71
C LYS A 97 15.53 19.92 0.36
N ASP A 98 16.46 19.93 1.30
CA ASP A 98 16.26 19.31 2.63
C ASP A 98 15.58 20.34 3.53
N ILE A 99 14.37 20.03 4.00
CA ILE A 99 13.63 20.89 4.94
C ILE A 99 14.11 20.58 6.35
N ASN A 100 14.23 19.30 6.67
CA ASN A 100 14.84 18.75 7.88
C ASN A 100 15.23 17.27 7.63
N GLU A 101 15.61 16.53 8.69
CA GLU A 101 16.02 15.12 8.58
C GLU A 101 14.92 14.18 8.03
N GLN A 102 13.65 14.53 8.21
CA GLN A 102 12.50 13.71 7.82
C GLN A 102 11.81 14.21 6.56
N GLU A 103 12.07 15.45 6.13
CA GLU A 103 11.30 16.13 5.10
C GLU A 103 12.15 16.66 3.96
N THR A 104 11.80 16.30 2.72
CA THR A 104 12.53 16.72 1.53
C THR A 104 11.60 17.14 0.39
N LEU A 105 12.10 18.03 -0.48
CA LEU A 105 11.51 18.34 -1.78
C LEU A 105 12.41 17.77 -2.88
N THR A 106 11.80 17.08 -3.83
CA THR A 106 12.49 16.33 -4.88
C THR A 106 11.85 16.60 -6.23
N TYR A 107 12.66 16.76 -7.25
CA TYR A 107 12.27 16.76 -8.65
C TYR A 107 12.63 15.43 -9.29
N THR A 108 11.75 14.86 -10.10
CA THR A 108 11.99 13.60 -10.83
C THR A 108 11.53 13.68 -12.26
N VAL A 109 12.20 12.89 -13.13
CA VAL A 109 11.78 12.65 -14.50
C VAL A 109 11.55 11.17 -14.69
N ILE A 110 10.39 10.84 -15.27
CA ILE A 110 9.99 9.49 -15.66
C ILE A 110 10.03 9.42 -17.18
N ASP A 111 10.86 8.52 -17.71
CA ASP A 111 10.98 8.30 -19.15
C ASP A 111 9.72 7.64 -19.69
N SER A 112 9.23 8.16 -20.78
CA SER A 112 8.10 7.60 -21.54
C SER A 112 8.58 7.07 -22.88
N PRO A 113 8.10 5.90 -23.31
CA PRO A 113 8.44 5.38 -24.63
C PRO A 113 7.97 6.31 -25.75
N TRP A 114 8.84 6.51 -26.75
CA TRP A 114 8.49 7.28 -27.95
C TRP A 114 7.18 6.77 -28.59
N PRO A 115 6.26 7.62 -29.06
CA PRO A 115 6.36 9.06 -29.29
C PRO A 115 5.90 9.96 -28.11
N GLU A 116 5.66 9.39 -26.94
CA GLU A 116 5.22 10.16 -25.78
C GLU A 116 6.36 11.02 -25.21
N ARG A 117 5.97 12.16 -24.64
CA ARG A 117 6.92 13.00 -23.88
C ARG A 117 7.12 12.43 -22.48
N ASP A 118 8.31 12.60 -21.93
CA ASP A 118 8.62 12.29 -20.54
C ASP A 118 7.72 13.06 -19.58
N ARG A 119 7.55 12.51 -18.39
CA ARG A 119 6.82 13.15 -17.29
C ARG A 119 7.79 13.66 -16.26
N ASP A 120 7.57 14.89 -15.81
CA ASP A 120 8.28 15.40 -14.66
C ASP A 120 7.32 15.60 -13.47
N SER A 121 7.87 15.51 -12.26
CA SER A 121 7.12 15.75 -11.04
C SER A 121 7.98 16.43 -10.00
N VAL A 122 7.35 17.26 -9.19
CA VAL A 122 7.93 17.75 -7.94
C VAL A 122 7.10 17.18 -6.82
N TRP A 123 7.76 16.65 -5.82
CA TRP A 123 7.10 16.06 -4.66
C TRP A 123 7.76 16.48 -3.34
N TYR A 124 6.92 16.73 -2.35
CA TYR A 124 7.29 16.79 -0.96
C TYR A 124 7.19 15.39 -0.37
N SER A 125 8.14 15.01 0.46
CA SER A 125 8.07 13.75 1.20
C SER A 125 8.38 13.94 2.68
N LYS A 126 7.71 13.13 3.53
CA LYS A 126 7.88 13.15 4.97
C LYS A 126 7.88 11.74 5.55
N TRP A 127 8.90 11.47 6.36
CA TRP A 127 9.00 10.27 7.20
C TRP A 127 8.31 10.46 8.54
N ASP A 128 7.68 9.38 9.02
CA ASP A 128 7.11 9.27 10.35
C ASP A 128 7.20 7.83 10.85
N GLN A 129 7.21 7.63 12.19
CA GLN A 129 7.13 6.30 12.80
C GLN A 129 6.07 6.30 13.89
N ASP A 130 5.16 5.34 13.82
CA ASP A 130 4.22 5.05 14.89
C ASP A 130 4.96 4.45 16.10
N PRO A 131 4.89 5.08 17.28
CA PRO A 131 5.68 4.64 18.45
C PRO A 131 5.25 3.32 19.06
N ASP A 132 4.01 2.88 18.82
CA ASP A 132 3.43 1.69 19.42
C ASP A 132 3.64 0.47 18.52
N THR A 133 3.38 0.62 17.21
CA THR A 133 3.50 -0.45 16.22
C THR A 133 4.88 -0.53 15.58
N LEU A 134 5.69 0.52 15.70
CA LEU A 134 6.97 0.74 15.03
C LEU A 134 6.87 0.75 13.49
N VAL A 135 5.67 0.85 12.95
CA VAL A 135 5.48 1.01 11.50
C VAL A 135 6.05 2.36 11.07
N VAL A 136 6.90 2.35 10.06
CA VAL A 136 7.49 3.56 9.48
C VAL A 136 6.74 3.88 8.18
N THR A 137 6.38 5.14 8.01
CA THR A 137 5.72 5.64 6.80
C THR A 137 6.53 6.76 6.15
N LYS A 138 6.56 6.78 4.82
CA LYS A 138 7.00 7.93 4.02
C LYS A 138 5.85 8.38 3.16
N LYS A 139 5.25 9.49 3.51
CA LYS A 139 4.23 10.14 2.68
C LYS A 139 4.89 10.98 1.60
N VAL A 140 4.31 10.94 0.41
CA VAL A 140 4.78 11.68 -0.77
C VAL A 140 3.58 12.39 -1.36
N LEU A 141 3.70 13.70 -1.52
CA LEU A 141 2.64 14.56 -2.06
C LEU A 141 3.22 15.43 -3.19
N SER A 142 2.51 15.56 -4.28
CA SER A 142 2.94 16.42 -5.39
C SER A 142 2.92 17.90 -5.01
N GLU A 143 3.95 18.61 -5.50
CA GLU A 143 4.11 20.07 -5.42
C GLU A 143 4.35 20.64 -6.82
N PRO A 144 3.39 20.51 -7.75
CA PRO A 144 3.63 20.73 -9.19
C PRO A 144 3.99 22.18 -9.54
N GLN A 145 3.70 23.13 -8.67
CA GLN A 145 3.98 24.56 -8.88
C GLN A 145 5.29 25.03 -8.24
N TYR A 146 6.04 24.14 -7.55
CA TYR A 146 7.25 24.54 -6.83
C TYR A 146 8.39 24.98 -7.74
N VAL A 147 8.52 24.38 -8.94
CA VAL A 147 9.42 24.84 -10.00
C VAL A 147 8.66 25.05 -11.29
N SER A 148 9.17 25.92 -12.15
CA SER A 148 8.59 26.19 -13.48
C SER A 148 8.53 24.89 -14.30
N GLU A 149 7.48 24.77 -15.13
CA GLU A 149 7.33 23.66 -16.06
C GLU A 149 8.38 23.75 -17.19
N ASP A 150 8.85 22.59 -17.67
CA ASP A 150 9.64 22.45 -18.87
C ASP A 150 8.70 22.04 -20.03
N GLU A 151 8.56 22.90 -21.05
CA GLU A 151 7.68 22.65 -22.19
C GLU A 151 7.99 21.35 -22.96
N ARG A 152 9.19 20.79 -22.79
CA ARG A 152 9.59 19.50 -23.40
C ARG A 152 9.01 18.29 -22.70
N MET A 153 8.51 18.46 -21.48
CA MET A 153 7.96 17.41 -20.63
C MET A 153 6.47 17.62 -20.37
N ILE A 154 5.84 16.68 -19.75
CA ILE A 154 4.47 16.80 -19.22
C ILE A 154 4.59 16.82 -17.71
N ARG A 155 4.21 17.93 -17.05
CA ARG A 155 4.12 18.03 -15.61
C ARG A 155 3.00 17.14 -15.09
N SER A 156 3.32 16.18 -14.22
CA SER A 156 2.32 15.43 -13.45
C SER A 156 1.58 16.40 -12.52
N PRO A 157 0.24 16.52 -12.64
CA PRO A 157 -0.52 17.43 -11.80
C PRO A 157 -0.74 16.89 -10.39
N SER A 158 -0.74 15.56 -10.20
CA SER A 158 -1.03 14.94 -8.90
C SER A 158 -0.26 13.65 -8.69
N LEU A 159 0.30 13.52 -7.49
CA LEU A 159 0.83 12.29 -6.91
C LEU A 159 0.54 12.30 -5.41
N GLU A 160 -0.18 11.30 -4.96
CA GLU A 160 -0.28 10.93 -3.55
C GLU A 160 0.28 9.53 -3.39
N ALA A 161 1.36 9.37 -2.65
CA ALA A 161 1.96 8.06 -2.44
C ALA A 161 2.43 7.86 -1.00
N GLU A 162 2.52 6.60 -0.61
CA GLU A 162 3.00 6.21 0.70
C GLU A 162 3.83 4.94 0.62
N TRP A 163 5.02 4.95 1.24
CA TRP A 163 5.78 3.77 1.58
C TRP A 163 5.46 3.41 3.02
N VAL A 164 5.09 2.15 3.26
CA VAL A 164 4.78 1.62 4.59
C VAL A 164 5.74 0.46 4.87
N LEU A 165 6.54 0.60 5.92
CA LEU A 165 7.51 -0.39 6.36
C LEU A 165 7.02 -1.00 7.67
N THR A 166 6.51 -2.22 7.62
CA THR A 166 5.96 -2.91 8.78
C THR A 166 6.94 -3.96 9.26
N PRO A 167 7.52 -3.82 10.45
CA PRO A 167 8.42 -4.82 11.01
C PRO A 167 7.67 -6.13 11.25
N LYS A 168 8.30 -7.25 10.86
CA LYS A 168 7.81 -8.61 11.08
C LYS A 168 8.80 -9.38 11.94
N GLU A 169 8.49 -10.64 12.21
CA GLU A 169 9.40 -11.53 12.94
C GLU A 169 10.65 -11.85 12.12
N GLU A 170 11.70 -12.35 12.77
CA GLU A 170 12.95 -12.80 12.16
C GLU A 170 13.72 -11.73 11.35
N GLY A 171 13.53 -10.45 11.69
CA GLY A 171 14.21 -9.35 10.99
C GLY A 171 13.67 -9.08 9.58
N MET A 172 12.50 -9.62 9.25
CA MET A 172 11.81 -9.29 8.01
C MET A 172 11.07 -7.95 8.14
N VAL A 173 10.99 -7.23 7.06
CA VAL A 173 10.13 -6.04 6.93
C VAL A 173 9.20 -6.23 5.74
N GLU A 174 7.92 -6.06 5.97
CA GLU A 174 6.95 -5.95 4.89
C GLU A 174 6.96 -4.52 4.36
N VAL A 175 7.24 -4.39 3.07
CA VAL A 175 7.31 -3.13 2.36
C VAL A 175 6.06 -3.03 1.49
N ALA A 176 5.22 -2.04 1.74
CA ALA A 176 4.10 -1.70 0.89
C ALA A 176 4.32 -0.31 0.27
N TYR A 177 4.05 -0.18 -1.00
CA TYR A 177 3.98 1.08 -1.73
C TYR A 177 2.56 1.27 -2.22
N VAL A 178 1.95 2.37 -1.86
CA VAL A 178 0.59 2.75 -2.31
C VAL A 178 0.72 4.06 -3.06
N SER A 179 0.07 4.19 -4.21
CA SER A 179 0.06 5.43 -4.96
C SER A 179 -1.24 5.68 -5.70
N ASP A 180 -1.60 6.96 -5.78
CA ASP A 180 -2.60 7.53 -6.66
C ASP A 180 -1.88 8.58 -7.50
N PHE A 181 -1.74 8.34 -8.82
CA PHE A 181 -0.88 9.12 -9.70
C PHE A 181 -1.63 9.57 -10.94
N ASP A 182 -1.58 10.86 -11.21
CA ASP A 182 -2.00 11.42 -12.49
C ASP A 182 -0.74 11.83 -13.29
N PRO A 183 -0.43 11.12 -14.39
CA PRO A 183 0.74 11.43 -15.23
C PRO A 183 0.56 12.71 -16.06
N GLY A 184 -0.62 13.28 -16.07
CA GLY A 184 -0.95 14.44 -16.90
C GLY A 184 -1.05 14.15 -18.38
N GLY A 185 -1.59 15.13 -19.12
CA GLY A 185 -1.74 15.06 -20.57
C GLY A 185 -2.78 14.03 -21.04
N ASN A 186 -2.69 13.65 -22.32
CA ASN A 186 -3.52 12.59 -22.87
C ASN A 186 -2.78 11.25 -22.73
N VAL A 187 -3.34 10.32 -21.95
CA VAL A 187 -2.72 9.03 -21.64
C VAL A 187 -3.35 7.95 -22.48
N GLN A 188 -2.56 7.31 -23.35
CA GLN A 188 -3.03 6.18 -24.18
C GLN A 188 -3.08 4.88 -23.34
N GLY A 189 -3.91 3.90 -23.76
CA GLY A 189 -4.16 2.68 -23.00
C GLY A 189 -2.90 1.93 -22.56
N TRP A 190 -1.92 1.74 -23.46
CA TRP A 190 -0.65 1.07 -23.13
C TRP A 190 0.20 1.84 -22.10
N LEU A 191 0.07 3.17 -22.08
CA LEU A 191 0.76 4.01 -21.11
C LEU A 191 0.06 3.94 -19.73
N LEU A 192 -1.28 3.77 -19.72
CA LEU A 192 -2.03 3.47 -18.50
C LEU A 192 -1.53 2.15 -17.88
N ASP A 193 -1.35 1.10 -18.70
CA ASP A 193 -0.85 -0.20 -18.25
C ASP A 193 0.58 -0.10 -17.69
N MET A 194 1.46 0.65 -18.35
CA MET A 194 2.82 0.88 -17.89
C MET A 194 2.83 1.55 -16.50
N PHE A 195 2.09 2.63 -16.30
CA PHE A 195 2.06 3.35 -15.02
C PHE A 195 1.32 2.58 -13.92
N THR A 196 0.27 1.82 -14.29
CA THR A 196 -0.54 1.10 -13.31
C THR A 196 0.10 -0.22 -12.89
N TYR A 197 0.69 -0.96 -13.81
CA TYR A 197 1.13 -2.34 -13.55
C TYR A 197 2.64 -2.52 -13.64
N GLU A 198 3.27 -2.09 -14.74
CA GLU A 198 4.66 -2.43 -15.01
C GLU A 198 5.62 -1.67 -14.09
N MET A 199 5.55 -0.35 -14.09
CA MET A 199 6.47 0.51 -13.35
C MET A 199 6.45 0.25 -11.83
N PRO A 200 5.29 0.18 -11.15
CA PRO A 200 5.27 -0.11 -9.71
C PRO A 200 5.75 -1.52 -9.37
N PHE A 201 5.39 -2.52 -10.20
CA PHE A 201 5.82 -3.89 -9.99
C PHE A 201 7.32 -4.06 -10.17
N ASN A 202 7.87 -3.53 -11.27
CA ASN A 202 9.31 -3.58 -11.56
C ASN A 202 10.12 -2.81 -10.52
N THR A 203 9.65 -1.65 -10.07
CA THR A 203 10.26 -0.89 -8.98
C THR A 203 10.36 -1.72 -7.70
N MET A 204 9.28 -2.42 -7.31
CA MET A 204 9.30 -3.27 -6.13
C MET A 204 10.21 -4.50 -6.32
N GLN A 205 10.25 -5.08 -7.51
CA GLN A 205 11.15 -6.17 -7.85
C GLN A 205 12.62 -5.73 -7.76
N ASN A 206 12.94 -4.56 -8.29
CA ASN A 206 14.29 -3.99 -8.21
C ASN A 206 14.69 -3.67 -6.77
N LEU A 207 13.78 -3.11 -5.97
CA LEU A 207 14.02 -2.90 -4.54
C LEU A 207 14.36 -4.22 -3.84
N LYS A 208 13.58 -5.28 -4.09
CA LYS A 208 13.81 -6.61 -3.50
C LYS A 208 15.16 -7.21 -3.89
N GLN A 209 15.65 -6.91 -5.10
CA GLN A 209 16.93 -7.37 -5.61
C GLN A 209 18.10 -6.46 -5.22
N SER A 210 17.82 -5.27 -4.67
CA SER A 210 18.86 -4.31 -4.28
C SER A 210 19.66 -4.78 -3.07
N GLU A 211 20.91 -4.34 -3.01
CA GLU A 211 21.81 -4.63 -1.88
C GLU A 211 21.46 -3.75 -0.67
N LEU A 212 20.35 -4.05 0.00
CA LEU A 212 19.89 -3.31 1.18
C LEU A 212 20.89 -3.33 2.32
N GLY A 213 21.74 -4.37 2.39
CA GLY A 213 22.81 -4.50 3.37
C GLY A 213 23.90 -3.43 3.28
N LYS A 214 24.03 -2.68 2.18
CA LYS A 214 24.97 -1.54 2.10
C LYS A 214 24.66 -0.43 3.11
N ASN A 215 23.42 -0.39 3.59
CA ASN A 215 22.97 0.59 4.57
C ASN A 215 22.88 0.02 5.99
N GLU A 216 23.47 -1.17 6.22
CA GLU A 216 23.58 -1.74 7.57
C GLU A 216 24.35 -0.78 8.49
N GLY A 217 23.79 -0.52 9.67
CA GLY A 217 24.35 0.43 10.61
C GLY A 217 23.86 1.87 10.44
N ALA A 218 23.03 2.17 9.44
CA ALA A 218 22.32 3.46 9.38
C ALA A 218 21.45 3.64 10.63
N THR A 219 21.42 4.85 11.16
CA THR A 219 20.59 5.24 12.30
C THR A 219 19.96 6.59 12.07
N PHE A 220 18.72 6.74 12.54
CA PHE A 220 17.97 7.99 12.48
C PHE A 220 17.39 8.29 13.84
N ALA A 221 17.41 9.55 14.27
CA ALA A 221 16.88 9.95 15.58
C ALA A 221 15.39 9.63 15.73
N PHE A 222 14.65 9.61 14.63
CA PHE A 222 13.21 9.35 14.59
C PHE A 222 12.84 7.87 14.36
N ILE A 223 13.82 6.95 14.18
CA ILE A 223 13.57 5.52 13.97
C ILE A 223 14.00 4.70 15.18
N LYS A 224 13.06 3.91 15.67
CA LYS A 224 13.25 2.90 16.71
C LYS A 224 13.11 1.52 16.08
N GLU A 225 14.16 0.70 16.21
CA GLU A 225 14.14 -0.69 15.74
C GLU A 225 13.35 -1.60 16.70
N PRO A 226 12.70 -2.67 16.19
CA PRO A 226 12.11 -3.69 17.03
C PRO A 226 13.16 -4.35 17.91
N THR A 227 12.85 -4.53 19.17
CA THR A 227 13.75 -5.29 20.07
C THR A 227 13.73 -6.77 19.66
N ALA A 228 14.87 -7.33 19.29
CA ALA A 228 14.97 -8.75 19.01
C ALA A 228 14.44 -9.55 20.21
N LYS A 229 13.38 -10.36 20.00
CA LYS A 229 12.98 -11.35 21.01
C LYS A 229 14.14 -12.31 21.20
N ARG A 230 14.79 -12.30 22.37
CA ARG A 230 15.77 -13.34 22.72
C ARG A 230 15.05 -14.69 22.69
N VAL A 231 15.41 -15.53 21.73
CA VAL A 231 15.06 -16.95 21.78
C VAL A 231 15.83 -17.52 22.96
N VAL A 232 15.18 -17.70 24.09
CA VAL A 232 15.73 -18.44 25.22
C VAL A 232 15.63 -19.90 24.81
N THR A 233 16.72 -20.44 24.25
CA THR A 233 16.89 -21.89 24.07
C THR A 233 17.03 -22.50 25.48
N GLN A 234 16.00 -23.23 25.90
CA GLN A 234 16.05 -24.10 27.10
C GLN A 234 16.77 -25.40 26.76
#